data_8b53ef25382d1b14da1aacb0ff3b1f06
#
_entry.id   8b53ef25382d1b14da1aacb0ff3b1f06
#
_cell.length_a   1.000
_cell.length_b   1.000
_cell.length_c   1.000
_cell.angle_alpha   90.00
_cell.angle_beta   90.00
_cell.angle_gamma   90.00
#
_symmetry.space_group_name_H-M   'P 1'
#
loop_
_entity.id
_entity.type
_entity.pdbx_description
1 polymer ?
#
loop_
_entity_poly.entity_id
_entity_poly.type
_entity_poly.pdbx_seq_one_letter_code
_entity_poly.pdbx_strand_id
1 'polypeptide(L)'
;MTLTGKIHKYILLALTLILVASSAEAAELRLLRFGPAGEERPGLLDAEGRIRDLSGHIDDITPELLSDDGLDSIAAIELDDLPVVTGNPRLGVPLTGINKIMAVGFNYVNHAEEMAVELPTEPLIFSKAISSLSGPFDDVIQPRGGFKLDYESELVIVIGRRTQYVDEADVFDYIAGYTVGHDVSERSFQRERGGQFVKGKSADTFGPVGPYLVTRDLVKDVQNLVVWSEINGEMRQQGNTTDMVFGVAQIVSHLSQFMTLHPGDLIFTGTPAGVGDGMAPPQYLKPGDIVRIGVGDLGEQRQTIVAPE
;
A
#
# COMPACT_ATOMS: atom_id res chain seq x y z
N MET A 1 -32.34 -65.02 56.60
CA MET A 1 -30.92 -64.70 56.43
C MET A 1 -30.81 -63.92 55.14
N THR A 2 -30.80 -62.62 55.23
CA THR A 2 -30.80 -61.63 54.09
C THR A 2 -29.49 -60.95 54.08
N LEU A 3 -28.74 -61.14 52.99
CA LEU A 3 -27.50 -60.38 52.68
C LEU A 3 -27.85 -59.16 51.83
N THR A 4 -27.66 -57.98 52.41
CA THR A 4 -27.78 -56.71 51.73
C THR A 4 -26.44 -56.35 51.11
N GLY A 5 -26.37 -56.33 49.69
CA GLY A 5 -25.22 -55.85 48.97
C GLY A 5 -25.33 -54.34 48.73
N LYS A 6 -24.35 -53.56 49.24
CA LYS A 6 -24.23 -52.13 48.90
C LYS A 6 -23.52 -51.95 47.57
N ILE A 7 -24.26 -51.38 46.61
CA ILE A 7 -23.71 -50.92 45.32
C ILE A 7 -23.19 -49.50 45.51
N HIS A 8 -21.88 -49.32 45.45
CA HIS A 8 -21.27 -47.97 45.36
C HIS A 8 -21.32 -47.48 43.91
N LYS A 9 -22.09 -46.44 43.69
CA LYS A 9 -22.07 -45.69 42.41
C LYS A 9 -20.87 -44.77 42.40
N TYR A 10 -19.87 -45.04 41.57
CA TYR A 10 -18.83 -44.09 41.19
C TYR A 10 -19.38 -43.19 40.12
N ILE A 11 -19.61 -41.92 40.43
CA ILE A 11 -19.92 -40.86 39.48
C ILE A 11 -18.59 -40.39 38.94
N LEU A 12 -18.27 -40.76 37.70
CA LEU A 12 -17.14 -40.23 36.94
C LEU A 12 -17.53 -38.85 36.40
N LEU A 13 -17.02 -37.79 37.01
CA LEU A 13 -17.19 -36.42 36.54
C LEU A 13 -16.18 -36.21 35.40
N ALA A 14 -16.62 -36.36 34.13
CA ALA A 14 -15.81 -35.98 32.99
C ALA A 14 -15.82 -34.45 32.86
N LEU A 15 -14.72 -33.82 33.27
CA LEU A 15 -14.46 -32.41 32.97
C LEU A 15 -14.11 -32.30 31.49
N THR A 16 -15.07 -31.90 30.68
CA THR A 16 -14.83 -31.53 29.29
C THR A 16 -14.19 -30.14 29.29
N LEU A 17 -12.87 -30.09 29.14
CA LEU A 17 -12.15 -28.85 28.84
C LEU A 17 -12.57 -28.41 27.46
N ILE A 18 -13.48 -27.43 27.38
CA ILE A 18 -13.76 -26.71 26.11
C ILE A 18 -12.55 -25.79 25.93
N LEU A 19 -11.60 -26.20 25.07
CA LEU A 19 -10.64 -25.28 24.51
C LEU A 19 -11.45 -24.33 23.62
N VAL A 20 -11.77 -23.16 24.12
CA VAL A 20 -12.14 -22.02 23.27
C VAL A 20 -10.85 -21.65 22.56
N ALA A 21 -10.67 -22.12 21.33
CA ALA A 21 -9.71 -21.52 20.42
C ALA A 21 -10.20 -20.08 20.23
N SER A 22 -9.58 -19.13 20.93
CA SER A 22 -9.64 -17.73 20.56
C SER A 22 -9.06 -17.68 19.15
N SER A 23 -9.91 -17.45 18.14
CA SER A 23 -9.43 -16.96 16.87
C SER A 23 -8.74 -15.64 17.25
N ALA A 24 -7.42 -15.60 17.18
CA ALA A 24 -6.70 -14.34 17.26
C ALA A 24 -7.37 -13.42 16.23
N GLU A 25 -7.96 -12.35 16.71
CA GLU A 25 -8.47 -11.30 15.84
C GLU A 25 -7.25 -10.76 15.10
N ALA A 26 -7.31 -10.72 13.77
CA ALA A 26 -6.16 -10.32 12.97
C ALA A 26 -5.77 -8.87 13.29
N ALA A 27 -4.49 -8.57 13.14
CA ALA A 27 -3.93 -7.27 13.54
C ALA A 27 -4.47 -6.11 12.70
N GLU A 28 -5.31 -5.27 13.27
CA GLU A 28 -5.83 -4.05 12.66
C GLU A 28 -4.92 -2.86 12.96
N LEU A 29 -3.90 -2.65 12.13
CA LEU A 29 -2.86 -1.64 12.36
C LEU A 29 -2.77 -0.62 11.22
N ARG A 30 -2.43 0.63 11.61
CA ARG A 30 -1.94 1.66 10.68
C ARG A 30 -0.51 2.01 11.05
N LEU A 31 0.44 1.34 10.38
CA LEU A 31 1.86 1.50 10.62
C LEU A 31 2.43 2.65 9.80
N LEU A 32 3.38 3.39 10.35
CA LEU A 32 4.02 4.53 9.71
C LEU A 32 5.48 4.65 10.15
N ARG A 33 6.26 5.43 9.41
CA ARG A 33 7.60 5.83 9.82
C ARG A 33 7.68 7.36 9.88
N PHE A 34 8.22 7.91 10.95
CA PHE A 34 8.25 9.36 11.20
C PHE A 34 9.65 9.84 11.61
N GLY A 35 9.99 11.06 11.23
CA GLY A 35 11.26 11.68 11.52
C GLY A 35 11.95 12.24 10.28
N PRO A 36 13.20 12.75 10.44
CA PRO A 36 14.00 13.24 9.31
C PRO A 36 14.26 12.15 8.28
N ALA A 37 14.43 12.53 7.01
CA ALA A 37 14.74 11.58 5.95
C ALA A 37 16.03 10.81 6.24
N GLY A 38 15.97 9.48 6.17
CA GLY A 38 17.06 8.56 6.49
C GLY A 38 17.28 8.31 7.99
N GLU A 39 16.50 8.94 8.86
CA GLU A 39 16.53 8.76 10.32
C GLU A 39 15.11 8.50 10.87
N GLU A 40 14.22 7.99 10.00
CA GLU A 40 12.84 7.69 10.40
C GLU A 40 12.81 6.59 11.45
N ARG A 41 11.82 6.68 12.34
CA ARG A 41 11.50 5.70 13.37
C ARG A 41 10.14 5.07 13.15
N PRO A 42 9.94 3.81 13.58
CA PRO A 42 8.65 3.15 13.47
C PRO A 42 7.61 3.76 14.41
N GLY A 43 6.38 3.81 13.95
CA GLY A 43 5.23 4.24 14.73
C GLY A 43 3.93 3.61 14.23
N LEU A 44 2.88 3.80 14.99
CA LEU A 44 1.52 3.48 14.58
C LEU A 44 0.58 4.65 14.85
N LEU A 45 -0.52 4.71 14.12
CA LEU A 45 -1.58 5.67 14.31
C LEU A 45 -2.64 5.06 15.22
N ASP A 46 -2.93 5.70 16.35
CA ASP A 46 -4.02 5.26 17.23
C ASP A 46 -5.41 5.74 16.73
N ALA A 47 -6.47 5.28 17.38
CA ALA A 47 -7.85 5.60 16.99
C ALA A 47 -8.18 7.10 17.08
N GLU A 48 -7.44 7.86 17.89
CA GLU A 48 -7.54 9.31 18.02
C GLU A 48 -6.69 10.08 17.00
N GLY A 49 -6.00 9.37 16.10
CA GLY A 49 -5.14 9.97 15.08
C GLY A 49 -3.79 10.45 15.61
N ARG A 50 -3.34 9.97 16.78
CA ARG A 50 -2.04 10.32 17.35
C ARG A 50 -1.00 9.28 16.92
N ILE A 51 0.21 9.74 16.66
CA ILE A 51 1.34 8.85 16.39
C ILE A 51 1.84 8.31 17.73
N ARG A 52 1.96 6.99 17.82
CA ARG A 52 2.58 6.26 18.91
C ARG A 52 3.95 5.74 18.47
N ASP A 53 4.97 5.99 19.28
CA ASP A 53 6.37 5.62 18.99
C ASP A 53 6.59 4.14 19.32
N LEU A 54 6.94 3.34 18.31
CA LEU A 54 7.23 1.91 18.44
C LEU A 54 8.73 1.61 18.64
N SER A 55 9.62 2.61 18.59
CA SER A 55 11.09 2.39 18.61
C SER A 55 11.62 1.78 19.91
N GLY A 56 10.81 1.73 20.97
CA GLY A 56 11.13 0.99 22.19
C GLY A 56 10.84 -0.53 22.11
N HIS A 57 10.17 -0.99 21.06
CA HIS A 57 9.72 -2.38 20.89
C HIS A 57 10.26 -3.03 19.60
N ILE A 58 10.43 -2.26 18.53
CA ILE A 58 10.97 -2.73 17.25
C ILE A 58 11.99 -1.73 16.72
N ASP A 59 12.98 -2.21 15.97
CA ASP A 59 14.01 -1.35 15.37
C ASP A 59 13.44 -0.55 14.20
N ASP A 60 12.65 -1.18 13.31
CA ASP A 60 11.98 -0.55 12.18
C ASP A 60 10.86 -1.46 11.63
N ILE A 61 10.03 -0.95 10.71
CA ILE A 61 9.02 -1.73 9.98
C ILE A 61 9.70 -2.42 8.80
N THR A 62 10.29 -3.58 9.09
CA THR A 62 11.08 -4.38 8.13
C THR A 62 10.23 -5.47 7.45
N PRO A 63 10.71 -6.06 6.34
CA PRO A 63 10.03 -7.17 5.68
C PRO A 63 9.71 -8.35 6.60
N GLU A 64 10.56 -8.64 7.59
CA GLU A 64 10.36 -9.73 8.55
C GLU A 64 9.13 -9.52 9.45
N LEU A 65 8.80 -8.25 9.74
CA LEU A 65 7.63 -7.89 10.54
C LEU A 65 6.30 -7.90 9.78
N LEU A 66 6.34 -8.03 8.45
CA LEU A 66 5.13 -8.01 7.62
C LEU A 66 4.41 -9.37 7.56
N SER A 67 4.95 -10.42 8.18
CA SER A 67 4.24 -11.68 8.39
C SER A 67 3.11 -11.53 9.41
N ASP A 68 2.14 -12.44 9.40
CA ASP A 68 1.03 -12.40 10.37
C ASP A 68 1.58 -12.43 11.81
N ASP A 69 2.51 -13.33 12.14
CA ASP A 69 3.13 -13.40 13.46
C ASP A 69 3.82 -12.09 13.87
N GLY A 70 4.45 -11.40 12.90
CA GLY A 70 5.11 -10.11 13.13
C GLY A 70 4.10 -8.99 13.39
N LEU A 71 3.05 -8.91 12.58
CA LEU A 71 1.96 -7.93 12.76
C LEU A 71 1.20 -8.18 14.06
N ASP A 72 0.91 -9.45 14.39
CA ASP A 72 0.26 -9.83 15.65
C ASP A 72 1.12 -9.44 16.87
N SER A 73 2.45 -9.56 16.76
CA SER A 73 3.37 -9.12 17.82
C SER A 73 3.30 -7.61 18.09
N ILE A 74 3.07 -6.82 17.06
CA ILE A 74 2.87 -5.36 17.18
C ILE A 74 1.49 -5.08 17.77
N ALA A 75 0.45 -5.78 17.32
CA ALA A 75 -0.91 -5.60 17.83
C ALA A 75 -1.08 -5.99 19.30
N ALA A 76 -0.22 -6.89 19.79
CA ALA A 76 -0.20 -7.30 21.20
C ALA A 76 0.44 -6.24 22.14
N ILE A 77 1.01 -5.16 21.61
CA ILE A 77 1.58 -4.09 22.44
C ILE A 77 0.45 -3.20 22.96
N GLU A 78 0.40 -3.02 24.27
CA GLU A 78 -0.59 -2.12 24.88
C GLU A 78 -0.34 -0.67 24.44
N LEU A 79 -1.34 -0.03 23.84
CA LEU A 79 -1.21 1.34 23.31
C LEU A 79 -0.79 2.37 24.37
N ASP A 80 -1.22 2.16 25.63
CA ASP A 80 -0.88 3.06 26.72
C ASP A 80 0.59 3.00 27.13
N ASP A 81 1.30 1.91 26.77
CA ASP A 81 2.74 1.77 27.00
C ASP A 81 3.58 2.49 25.91
N LEU A 82 2.95 2.91 24.82
CA LEU A 82 3.62 3.58 23.71
C LEU A 82 3.63 5.11 23.90
N PRO A 83 4.80 5.76 23.86
CA PRO A 83 4.88 7.20 23.94
C PRO A 83 4.13 7.90 22.78
N VAL A 84 3.36 8.94 23.11
CA VAL A 84 2.74 9.80 22.09
C VAL A 84 3.79 10.72 21.49
N VAL A 85 3.92 10.70 20.17
CA VAL A 85 4.79 11.62 19.44
C VAL A 85 4.13 13.01 19.37
N THR A 86 4.81 14.01 19.86
CA THR A 86 4.30 15.39 19.87
C THR A 86 4.74 16.17 18.63
N GLY A 87 3.95 17.17 18.26
CA GLY A 87 4.19 17.99 17.08
C GLY A 87 3.64 17.35 15.81
N ASN A 88 4.18 17.77 14.67
CA ASN A 88 3.82 17.26 13.35
C ASN A 88 5.09 16.79 12.62
N PRO A 89 5.62 15.61 12.97
CA PRO A 89 6.85 15.12 12.34
C PRO A 89 6.62 14.81 10.86
N ARG A 90 7.69 14.90 10.05
CA ARG A 90 7.68 14.37 8.69
C ARG A 90 7.36 12.87 8.73
N LEU A 91 6.54 12.38 7.80
CA LEU A 91 6.33 10.96 7.56
C LEU A 91 7.18 10.51 6.37
N GLY A 92 7.86 9.39 6.52
CA GLY A 92 8.59 8.72 5.46
C GLY A 92 7.75 7.62 4.79
N VAL A 93 8.37 6.84 3.92
CA VAL A 93 7.79 5.60 3.40
C VAL A 93 7.47 4.68 4.59
N PRO A 94 6.26 4.09 4.69
CA PRO A 94 5.80 3.43 5.92
C PRO A 94 6.50 2.11 6.26
N LEU A 95 7.40 1.64 5.42
CA LEU A 95 8.21 0.44 5.64
C LEU A 95 9.61 0.62 5.03
N THR A 96 10.54 -0.23 5.43
CA THR A 96 11.91 -0.28 4.91
C THR A 96 12.21 -1.64 4.27
N GLY A 97 13.39 -1.80 3.65
CA GLY A 97 13.81 -3.08 3.07
C GLY A 97 13.07 -3.48 1.80
N ILE A 98 12.44 -2.55 1.09
CA ILE A 98 11.73 -2.78 -0.17
C ILE A 98 12.72 -3.26 -1.23
N ASN A 99 12.49 -4.44 -1.83
CA ASN A 99 13.39 -5.00 -2.86
C ASN A 99 12.99 -4.60 -4.28
N LYS A 100 11.68 -4.49 -4.56
CA LYS A 100 11.20 -4.06 -5.86
C LYS A 100 9.88 -3.33 -5.77
N ILE A 101 9.63 -2.50 -6.79
CA ILE A 101 8.37 -1.83 -7.03
C ILE A 101 7.90 -2.29 -8.40
N MET A 102 6.77 -3.00 -8.42
CA MET A 102 6.06 -3.37 -9.64
C MET A 102 4.86 -2.45 -9.83
N ALA A 103 4.45 -2.26 -11.05
CA ALA A 103 3.28 -1.44 -11.38
C ALA A 103 2.51 -2.03 -12.56
N VAL A 104 1.21 -1.71 -12.63
CA VAL A 104 0.29 -2.20 -13.67
C VAL A 104 -0.24 -1.02 -14.46
N GLY A 105 0.01 -1.01 -15.77
CA GLY A 105 -0.48 0.02 -16.69
C GLY A 105 -1.88 -0.29 -17.22
N PHE A 106 -2.66 0.76 -17.50
CA PHE A 106 -4.01 0.69 -18.11
C PHE A 106 -4.98 -0.26 -17.40
N ASN A 107 -4.90 -0.30 -16.09
CA ASN A 107 -5.70 -1.23 -15.28
C ASN A 107 -7.10 -0.71 -14.88
N TYR A 108 -7.53 0.44 -15.40
CA TYR A 108 -8.89 0.95 -15.21
C TYR A 108 -9.55 1.13 -16.55
N VAL A 109 -10.81 0.67 -16.67
CA VAL A 109 -11.57 0.70 -17.93
C VAL A 109 -11.65 2.12 -18.48
N ASN A 110 -12.05 3.08 -17.64
CA ASN A 110 -12.18 4.47 -18.02
C ASN A 110 -10.84 5.17 -18.37
N HIS A 111 -9.72 4.74 -17.76
CA HIS A 111 -8.40 5.26 -18.11
C HIS A 111 -7.93 4.72 -19.46
N ALA A 112 -8.16 3.45 -19.77
CA ALA A 112 -7.85 2.89 -21.09
C ALA A 112 -8.67 3.59 -22.19
N GLU A 113 -9.97 3.86 -21.94
CA GLU A 113 -10.84 4.62 -22.85
C GLU A 113 -10.33 6.06 -23.05
N GLU A 114 -9.97 6.78 -21.95
CA GLU A 114 -9.40 8.14 -22.01
C GLU A 114 -8.15 8.20 -22.87
N MET A 115 -7.29 7.17 -22.77
CA MET A 115 -6.04 7.09 -23.50
C MET A 115 -6.18 6.48 -24.91
N ALA A 116 -7.40 6.12 -25.32
CA ALA A 116 -7.70 5.43 -26.58
C ALA A 116 -6.85 4.15 -26.80
N VAL A 117 -6.65 3.39 -25.73
CA VAL A 117 -5.92 2.11 -25.72
C VAL A 117 -6.93 0.97 -25.58
N GLU A 118 -6.74 -0.13 -26.33
CA GLU A 118 -7.52 -1.34 -26.12
C GLU A 118 -7.25 -1.92 -24.73
N LEU A 119 -8.29 -2.46 -24.10
CA LEU A 119 -8.15 -3.11 -22.80
C LEU A 119 -7.14 -4.25 -22.89
N PRO A 120 -6.16 -4.32 -22.00
CA PRO A 120 -5.18 -5.39 -21.98
C PRO A 120 -5.86 -6.74 -21.65
N THR A 121 -5.39 -7.81 -22.27
CA THR A 121 -5.88 -9.17 -22.02
C THR A 121 -5.18 -9.86 -20.84
N GLU A 122 -4.08 -9.28 -20.36
CA GLU A 122 -3.34 -9.64 -19.16
C GLU A 122 -2.71 -8.38 -18.55
N PRO A 123 -2.36 -8.36 -17.25
CA PRO A 123 -1.75 -7.20 -16.61
C PRO A 123 -0.48 -6.71 -17.33
N LEU A 124 -0.49 -5.48 -17.81
CA LEU A 124 0.68 -4.83 -18.39
C LEU A 124 1.62 -4.40 -17.26
N ILE A 125 2.64 -5.21 -16.97
CA ILE A 125 3.53 -4.98 -15.85
C ILE A 125 4.77 -4.17 -16.24
N PHE A 126 5.20 -3.27 -15.35
CA PHE A 126 6.47 -2.58 -15.43
C PHE A 126 7.07 -2.37 -14.03
N SER A 127 8.30 -1.92 -13.94
CA SER A 127 8.96 -1.64 -12.67
C SER A 127 9.26 -0.16 -12.50
N LYS A 128 9.33 0.30 -11.25
CA LYS A 128 9.91 1.58 -10.84
C LYS A 128 11.21 1.32 -10.10
N ALA A 129 12.18 2.21 -10.24
CA ALA A 129 13.43 2.10 -9.47
C ALA A 129 13.17 2.35 -7.98
N ILE A 130 13.87 1.65 -7.10
CA ILE A 130 13.78 1.86 -5.65
C ILE A 130 14.15 3.28 -5.27
N SER A 131 15.09 3.91 -5.98
CA SER A 131 15.49 5.30 -5.77
C SER A 131 14.39 6.33 -6.06
N SER A 132 13.28 5.91 -6.67
CA SER A 132 12.12 6.79 -6.86
C SER A 132 11.27 6.98 -5.60
N LEU A 133 11.46 6.15 -4.57
CA LEU A 133 10.68 6.22 -3.34
C LEU A 133 10.88 7.54 -2.61
N SER A 134 9.79 8.10 -2.11
CA SER A 134 9.76 9.27 -1.23
C SER A 134 8.59 9.20 -0.25
N GLY A 135 8.63 10.02 0.79
CA GLY A 135 7.54 10.09 1.75
C GLY A 135 6.29 10.75 1.16
N PRO A 136 5.12 10.53 1.77
CA PRO A 136 3.82 10.97 1.26
C PRO A 136 3.64 12.49 1.19
N PHE A 137 4.49 13.24 1.89
CA PHE A 137 4.44 14.70 1.96
C PHE A 137 5.73 15.37 1.52
N ASP A 138 6.67 14.60 0.95
CA ASP A 138 7.90 15.14 0.36
C ASP A 138 7.62 15.78 -1.00
N ASP A 139 8.44 16.74 -1.39
CA ASP A 139 8.29 17.39 -2.70
C ASP A 139 8.60 16.43 -3.84
N VAL A 140 7.92 16.60 -4.99
CA VAL A 140 8.22 15.89 -6.22
C VAL A 140 9.09 16.78 -7.11
N ILE A 141 10.28 16.29 -7.47
CA ILE A 141 11.26 17.02 -8.28
C ILE A 141 11.00 16.76 -9.77
N GLN A 142 10.73 17.81 -10.53
CA GLN A 142 10.66 17.71 -11.99
C GLN A 142 12.06 17.32 -12.53
N PRO A 143 12.21 16.25 -13.32
CA PRO A 143 13.53 15.83 -13.79
C PRO A 143 14.06 16.78 -14.86
N ARG A 144 15.39 16.94 -14.95
CA ARG A 144 16.04 17.75 -15.99
C ARG A 144 15.65 17.28 -17.40
N GLY A 145 15.12 18.20 -18.21
CA GLY A 145 14.64 17.91 -19.55
C GLY A 145 13.28 17.22 -19.60
N GLY A 146 12.60 17.08 -18.47
CA GLY A 146 11.20 16.70 -18.38
C GLY A 146 10.30 17.92 -18.60
N PHE A 147 9.20 17.75 -19.33
CA PHE A 147 8.24 18.82 -19.61
C PHE A 147 6.79 18.31 -19.73
N LYS A 148 6.58 17.03 -19.48
CA LYS A 148 5.26 16.37 -19.48
C LYS A 148 5.05 15.60 -18.18
N LEU A 149 5.29 16.28 -17.03
CA LEU A 149 5.13 15.71 -15.71
C LEU A 149 3.64 15.50 -15.40
N ASP A 150 3.28 14.31 -14.95
CA ASP A 150 1.90 13.89 -14.74
C ASP A 150 1.73 13.16 -13.42
N TYR A 151 0.49 13.06 -12.96
CA TYR A 151 0.07 12.48 -11.70
C TYR A 151 -0.80 11.26 -11.89
N GLU A 152 -0.67 10.28 -11.00
CA GLU A 152 -1.47 9.06 -10.96
C GLU A 152 -1.69 8.63 -9.51
N SER A 153 -2.92 8.76 -9.01
CA SER A 153 -3.31 8.22 -7.70
C SER A 153 -3.57 6.73 -7.80
N GLU A 154 -2.95 5.94 -6.92
CA GLU A 154 -3.02 4.48 -6.99
C GLU A 154 -3.17 3.81 -5.63
N LEU A 155 -3.92 2.72 -5.59
CA LEU A 155 -3.82 1.71 -4.55
C LEU A 155 -2.46 1.02 -4.69
N VAL A 156 -1.76 0.82 -3.56
CA VAL A 156 -0.52 0.04 -3.52
C VAL A 156 -0.70 -1.15 -2.60
N ILE A 157 -0.37 -2.34 -3.12
CA ILE A 157 -0.35 -3.59 -2.36
C ILE A 157 1.04 -3.75 -1.73
N VAL A 158 1.09 -4.15 -0.47
CA VAL A 158 2.33 -4.50 0.24
C VAL A 158 2.35 -6.01 0.47
N ILE A 159 3.34 -6.69 -0.10
CA ILE A 159 3.51 -8.14 0.06
C ILE A 159 3.98 -8.47 1.48
N GLY A 160 3.34 -9.45 2.12
CA GLY A 160 3.63 -9.90 3.48
C GLY A 160 4.41 -11.20 3.58
N ARG A 161 4.31 -12.05 2.56
CA ARG A 161 4.96 -13.36 2.52
C ARG A 161 5.64 -13.60 1.17
N ARG A 162 6.66 -14.46 1.13
CA ARG A 162 7.27 -14.88 -0.13
C ARG A 162 6.22 -15.50 -1.05
N THR A 163 5.96 -14.85 -2.20
CA THR A 163 4.89 -15.17 -3.14
C THR A 163 5.48 -15.64 -4.47
N GLN A 164 5.21 -16.89 -4.86
CA GLN A 164 5.65 -17.48 -6.11
C GLN A 164 4.67 -18.58 -6.53
N TYR A 165 4.15 -18.50 -7.75
CA TYR A 165 3.17 -19.45 -8.32
C TYR A 165 1.91 -19.61 -7.44
N VAL A 166 1.36 -18.49 -6.97
CA VAL A 166 0.18 -18.48 -6.09
C VAL A 166 -1.09 -18.36 -6.91
N ASP A 167 -2.09 -19.19 -6.61
CA ASP A 167 -3.41 -19.13 -7.21
C ASP A 167 -4.19 -17.91 -6.67
N GLU A 168 -5.09 -17.34 -7.49
CA GLU A 168 -5.87 -16.14 -7.11
C GLU A 168 -6.64 -16.32 -5.79
N ALA A 169 -7.14 -17.54 -5.52
CA ALA A 169 -7.91 -17.83 -4.32
C ALA A 169 -7.11 -17.68 -3.02
N ASP A 170 -5.78 -17.83 -3.08
CA ASP A 170 -4.90 -17.83 -1.92
C ASP A 170 -4.15 -16.48 -1.74
N VAL A 171 -4.27 -15.56 -2.71
CA VAL A 171 -3.46 -14.33 -2.75
C VAL A 171 -3.53 -13.50 -1.48
N PHE A 172 -4.72 -13.36 -0.90
CA PHE A 172 -4.91 -12.50 0.26
C PHE A 172 -4.11 -12.95 1.50
N ASP A 173 -3.75 -14.22 1.60
CA ASP A 173 -2.87 -14.75 2.65
C ASP A 173 -1.40 -14.31 2.50
N TYR A 174 -1.04 -13.74 1.35
CA TYR A 174 0.31 -13.27 1.04
C TYR A 174 0.45 -11.73 1.11
N ILE A 175 -0.63 -11.02 1.39
CA ILE A 175 -0.66 -9.55 1.48
C ILE A 175 -0.55 -9.13 2.94
N ALA A 176 0.39 -8.23 3.26
CA ALA A 176 0.49 -7.61 4.58
C ALA A 176 -0.56 -6.51 4.77
N GLY A 177 -0.80 -5.73 3.72
CA GLY A 177 -1.73 -4.61 3.75
C GLY A 177 -1.63 -3.75 2.51
N TYR A 178 -2.15 -2.53 2.64
CA TYR A 178 -2.31 -1.58 1.54
C TYR A 178 -1.86 -0.19 1.94
N THR A 179 -1.52 0.62 0.96
CA THR A 179 -1.16 2.02 1.15
C THR A 179 -1.55 2.84 -0.07
N VAL A 180 -1.39 4.16 0.01
CA VAL A 180 -1.56 5.06 -1.14
C VAL A 180 -0.21 5.22 -1.84
N GLY A 181 -0.22 5.23 -3.18
CA GLY A 181 0.94 5.53 -4.00
C GLY A 181 0.65 6.63 -5.01
N HIS A 182 1.67 7.40 -5.33
CA HIS A 182 1.65 8.37 -6.41
C HIS A 182 2.61 7.87 -7.51
N ASP A 183 2.07 7.31 -8.60
CA ASP A 183 2.89 6.86 -9.73
C ASP A 183 3.24 8.03 -10.65
N VAL A 184 4.04 8.97 -10.11
CA VAL A 184 4.50 10.15 -10.84
C VAL A 184 5.16 9.74 -12.15
N SER A 185 4.79 10.43 -13.22
CA SER A 185 5.16 10.07 -14.58
C SER A 185 5.71 11.27 -15.35
N GLU A 186 6.81 11.09 -16.04
CA GLU A 186 7.26 12.01 -17.07
C GLU A 186 6.97 11.41 -18.45
N ARG A 187 5.85 11.83 -19.07
CA ARG A 187 5.31 11.20 -20.28
C ARG A 187 6.23 11.26 -21.48
N SER A 188 7.05 12.33 -21.61
CA SER A 188 8.02 12.42 -22.71
C SER A 188 9.15 11.38 -22.55
N PHE A 189 9.56 11.06 -21.32
CA PHE A 189 10.55 10.01 -21.07
C PHE A 189 9.94 8.62 -21.28
N GLN A 190 8.69 8.44 -20.86
CA GLN A 190 7.97 7.18 -20.98
C GLN A 190 7.76 6.76 -22.44
N ARG A 191 7.34 7.68 -23.32
CA ARG A 191 6.86 7.36 -24.66
C ARG A 191 7.82 7.77 -25.78
N GLU A 192 8.51 8.91 -25.66
CA GLU A 192 9.29 9.49 -26.73
C GLU A 192 10.77 9.04 -26.72
N ARG A 193 11.17 8.22 -25.74
CA ARG A 193 12.55 7.74 -25.57
C ARG A 193 12.67 6.21 -25.59
N GLY A 194 12.12 5.58 -26.64
CA GLY A 194 12.24 4.14 -26.90
C GLY A 194 11.20 3.27 -26.18
N GLY A 195 10.09 3.86 -25.69
CA GLY A 195 8.91 3.14 -25.21
C GLY A 195 9.07 2.31 -23.95
N GLN A 196 10.14 2.50 -23.16
CA GLN A 196 10.34 1.82 -21.89
C GLN A 196 9.78 2.67 -20.75
N PHE A 197 8.71 2.18 -20.10
CA PHE A 197 7.98 2.90 -19.04
C PHE A 197 8.88 3.32 -17.89
N VAL A 198 9.82 2.45 -17.49
CA VAL A 198 10.75 2.69 -16.39
C VAL A 198 11.44 4.06 -16.48
N LYS A 199 11.78 4.55 -17.67
CA LYS A 199 12.43 5.86 -17.85
C LYS A 199 11.55 7.05 -17.42
N GLY A 200 10.25 6.93 -17.63
CA GLY A 200 9.28 7.97 -17.27
C GLY A 200 8.72 7.83 -15.87
N LYS A 201 9.01 6.71 -15.18
CA LYS A 201 8.41 6.32 -13.92
C LYS A 201 9.39 6.24 -12.74
N SER A 202 10.70 6.47 -12.97
CA SER A 202 11.75 6.13 -12.01
C SER A 202 12.73 7.27 -11.69
N ALA A 203 12.41 8.51 -12.04
CA ALA A 203 13.19 9.63 -11.52
C ALA A 203 13.07 9.70 -9.99
N ASP A 204 14.05 10.28 -9.32
CA ASP A 204 14.02 10.47 -7.88
C ASP A 204 12.72 11.20 -7.48
N THR A 205 12.13 10.80 -6.35
CA THR A 205 10.82 11.28 -5.85
C THR A 205 9.58 10.92 -6.69
N PHE A 206 9.69 10.03 -7.68
CA PHE A 206 8.55 9.63 -8.54
C PHE A 206 7.67 8.52 -7.94
N GLY A 207 7.98 8.05 -6.76
CA GLY A 207 7.23 7.02 -6.03
C GLY A 207 6.90 7.42 -4.61
N PRO A 208 6.16 8.52 -4.35
CA PRO A 208 5.66 8.80 -3.01
C PRO A 208 4.74 7.66 -2.55
N VAL A 209 5.01 7.11 -1.35
CA VAL A 209 4.25 6.00 -0.75
C VAL A 209 3.92 6.32 0.71
N GLY A 210 2.70 6.03 1.11
CA GLY A 210 2.19 6.28 2.46
C GLY A 210 0.82 6.99 2.43
N PRO A 211 0.35 7.57 3.54
CA PRO A 211 1.10 7.85 4.78
C PRO A 211 1.26 6.64 5.70
N TYR A 212 0.41 5.63 5.55
CA TYR A 212 0.36 4.47 6.42
C TYR A 212 0.45 3.18 5.61
N LEU A 213 1.03 2.13 6.17
CA LEU A 213 0.70 0.76 5.83
C LEU A 213 -0.53 0.37 6.68
N VAL A 214 -1.66 0.19 6.03
CA VAL A 214 -2.91 -0.27 6.64
C VAL A 214 -2.98 -1.78 6.47
N THR A 215 -3.01 -2.55 7.56
CA THR A 215 -3.06 -4.02 7.48
C THR A 215 -4.30 -4.49 6.72
N ARG A 216 -4.18 -5.65 6.04
CA ARG A 216 -5.24 -6.17 5.16
C ARG A 216 -6.59 -6.31 5.87
N ASP A 217 -6.57 -6.71 7.15
CA ASP A 217 -7.77 -7.02 7.92
C ASP A 217 -8.58 -5.78 8.30
N LEU A 218 -7.93 -4.61 8.33
CA LEU A 218 -8.57 -3.32 8.51
C LEU A 218 -9.29 -2.83 7.23
N VAL A 219 -8.94 -3.38 6.06
CA VAL A 219 -9.53 -3.02 4.77
C VAL A 219 -10.62 -4.02 4.39
N LYS A 220 -11.88 -3.70 4.66
CA LYS A 220 -13.02 -4.62 4.51
C LYS A 220 -13.25 -5.08 3.07
N ASP A 221 -13.06 -4.19 2.10
CA ASP A 221 -13.25 -4.49 0.67
C ASP A 221 -12.28 -3.64 -0.16
N VAL A 222 -11.13 -4.21 -0.46
CA VAL A 222 -10.09 -3.55 -1.26
C VAL A 222 -10.52 -3.30 -2.71
N GLN A 223 -11.51 -4.04 -3.21
CA GLN A 223 -12.06 -3.84 -4.55
C GLN A 223 -13.20 -2.81 -4.60
N ASN A 224 -13.42 -2.04 -3.51
CA ASN A 224 -14.41 -0.99 -3.46
C ASN A 224 -13.90 0.24 -2.70
N LEU A 225 -12.76 0.76 -3.13
CA LEU A 225 -12.13 1.95 -2.57
C LEU A 225 -12.18 3.10 -3.58
N VAL A 226 -12.57 4.28 -3.12
CA VAL A 226 -12.51 5.51 -3.94
C VAL A 226 -11.05 5.90 -4.15
N VAL A 227 -10.64 6.15 -5.40
CA VAL A 227 -9.30 6.62 -5.77
C VAL A 227 -9.46 8.02 -6.38
N TRP A 228 -8.73 9.00 -5.84
CA TRP A 228 -8.93 10.38 -6.24
C TRP A 228 -7.63 11.19 -6.28
N SER A 229 -7.63 12.26 -7.08
CA SER A 229 -6.58 13.28 -7.07
C SER A 229 -7.15 14.69 -7.24
N GLU A 230 -6.49 15.67 -6.61
CA GLU A 230 -6.71 17.10 -6.79
C GLU A 230 -5.40 17.79 -7.20
N ILE A 231 -5.49 18.71 -8.15
CA ILE A 231 -4.38 19.56 -8.56
C ILE A 231 -4.76 21.01 -8.25
N ASN A 232 -4.00 21.66 -7.38
CA ASN A 232 -4.26 23.04 -6.93
C ASN A 232 -5.69 23.23 -6.37
N GLY A 233 -6.25 22.20 -5.73
CA GLY A 233 -7.59 22.20 -5.17
C GLY A 233 -8.70 21.89 -6.17
N GLU A 234 -8.38 21.55 -7.41
CA GLU A 234 -9.33 21.10 -8.43
C GLU A 234 -9.30 19.59 -8.56
N MET A 235 -10.45 18.92 -8.39
CA MET A 235 -10.59 17.47 -8.57
C MET A 235 -10.26 17.07 -10.00
N ARG A 236 -9.37 16.10 -10.16
CA ARG A 236 -8.91 15.60 -11.45
C ARG A 236 -9.26 14.14 -11.68
N GLN A 237 -8.93 13.28 -10.74
CA GLN A 237 -9.28 11.87 -10.80
C GLN A 237 -10.35 11.57 -9.75
N GLN A 238 -11.34 10.78 -10.13
CA GLN A 238 -12.35 10.24 -9.23
C GLN A 238 -12.82 8.90 -9.80
N GLY A 239 -12.27 7.82 -9.28
CA GLY A 239 -12.57 6.44 -9.68
C GLY A 239 -12.81 5.56 -8.46
N ASN A 240 -12.98 4.28 -8.72
CA ASN A 240 -13.15 3.27 -7.68
C ASN A 240 -12.39 2.00 -8.09
N THR A 241 -11.82 1.27 -7.15
CA THR A 241 -11.12 0.01 -7.43
C THR A 241 -12.04 -1.09 -8.01
N THR A 242 -13.37 -0.93 -7.94
CA THR A 242 -14.34 -1.75 -8.70
C THR A 242 -14.16 -1.65 -10.21
N ASP A 243 -13.58 -0.55 -10.71
CA ASP A 243 -13.42 -0.28 -12.14
C ASP A 243 -12.10 -0.83 -12.69
N MET A 244 -11.32 -1.54 -11.85
CA MET A 244 -10.11 -2.22 -12.29
C MET A 244 -10.43 -3.31 -13.31
N VAL A 245 -9.60 -3.40 -14.35
CA VAL A 245 -9.64 -4.49 -15.35
C VAL A 245 -9.20 -5.81 -14.70
N PHE A 246 -8.13 -5.75 -13.91
CA PHE A 246 -7.60 -6.86 -13.11
C PHE A 246 -7.62 -6.48 -11.64
N GLY A 247 -8.32 -7.26 -10.82
CA GLY A 247 -8.39 -7.05 -9.38
C GLY A 247 -7.09 -7.41 -8.66
N VAL A 248 -7.02 -7.07 -7.37
CA VAL A 248 -5.85 -7.31 -6.50
C VAL A 248 -5.36 -8.77 -6.58
N ALA A 249 -6.26 -9.75 -6.48
CA ALA A 249 -5.90 -11.16 -6.52
C ALA A 249 -5.29 -11.57 -7.87
N GLN A 250 -5.89 -11.11 -8.98
CA GLN A 250 -5.39 -11.37 -10.32
C GLN A 250 -4.00 -10.77 -10.56
N ILE A 251 -3.76 -9.53 -10.10
CA ILE A 251 -2.46 -8.85 -10.25
C ILE A 251 -1.37 -9.61 -9.53
N VAL A 252 -1.58 -9.96 -8.26
CA VAL A 252 -0.55 -10.64 -7.44
C VAL A 252 -0.31 -12.06 -7.95
N SER A 253 -1.38 -12.81 -8.26
CA SER A 253 -1.26 -14.14 -8.87
C SER A 253 -0.46 -14.08 -10.18
N HIS A 254 -0.82 -13.17 -11.09
CA HIS A 254 -0.13 -12.98 -12.36
C HIS A 254 1.35 -12.66 -12.19
N LEU A 255 1.71 -11.68 -11.37
CA LEU A 255 3.12 -11.33 -11.09
C LEU A 255 3.90 -12.51 -10.53
N SER A 256 3.27 -13.31 -9.67
CA SER A 256 3.90 -14.47 -9.03
C SER A 256 4.29 -15.59 -10.01
N GLN A 257 3.72 -15.60 -11.22
CA GLN A 257 4.07 -16.56 -12.27
C GLN A 257 5.42 -16.24 -12.95
N PHE A 258 5.82 -14.98 -12.95
CA PHE A 258 7.02 -14.51 -13.65
C PHE A 258 8.19 -14.26 -12.72
N MET A 259 7.91 -13.95 -11.45
CA MET A 259 8.95 -13.61 -10.49
C MET A 259 8.53 -13.93 -9.06
N THR A 260 9.50 -14.18 -8.18
CA THR A 260 9.23 -14.23 -6.75
C THR A 260 9.01 -12.82 -6.22
N LEU A 261 7.88 -12.58 -5.55
CA LEU A 261 7.65 -11.41 -4.75
C LEU A 261 8.10 -11.70 -3.30
N HIS A 262 8.75 -10.73 -2.67
CA HIS A 262 9.25 -10.85 -1.30
C HIS A 262 8.43 -9.96 -0.35
N PRO A 263 8.41 -10.27 0.94
CA PRO A 263 7.83 -9.35 1.92
C PRO A 263 8.40 -7.93 1.74
N GLY A 264 7.54 -6.93 1.80
CA GLY A 264 7.89 -5.53 1.58
C GLY A 264 7.93 -5.08 0.11
N ASP A 265 7.83 -6.00 -0.87
CA ASP A 265 7.67 -5.58 -2.26
C ASP A 265 6.34 -4.81 -2.44
N LEU A 266 6.39 -3.76 -3.26
CA LEU A 266 5.25 -2.90 -3.55
C LEU A 266 4.68 -3.18 -4.94
N ILE A 267 3.35 -3.18 -5.04
CA ILE A 267 2.66 -3.29 -6.32
C ILE A 267 1.68 -2.14 -6.47
N PHE A 268 1.97 -1.23 -7.37
CA PHE A 268 1.09 -0.16 -7.82
C PHE A 268 0.05 -0.75 -8.77
N THR A 269 -1.24 -0.54 -8.51
CA THR A 269 -2.30 -1.30 -9.16
C THR A 269 -2.90 -0.62 -10.39
N GLY A 270 -2.38 0.53 -10.78
CA GLY A 270 -2.94 1.36 -11.84
C GLY A 270 -3.79 2.50 -11.32
N THR A 271 -4.10 3.45 -12.18
CA THR A 271 -4.78 4.70 -11.88
C THR A 271 -6.08 4.84 -12.68
N PRO A 272 -7.14 5.49 -12.15
CA PRO A 272 -8.35 5.82 -12.90
C PRO A 272 -8.12 6.97 -13.89
N ALA A 273 -9.10 7.24 -14.76
CA ALA A 273 -9.12 8.40 -15.66
C ALA A 273 -8.99 9.74 -14.92
N GLY A 274 -8.57 10.78 -15.65
CA GLY A 274 -8.38 12.15 -15.15
C GLY A 274 -6.92 12.54 -15.05
N VAL A 275 -5.99 11.75 -15.62
CA VAL A 275 -4.57 12.12 -15.71
C VAL A 275 -4.36 13.31 -16.64
N GLY A 276 -3.32 14.10 -16.38
CA GLY A 276 -3.04 15.30 -17.18
C GLY A 276 -2.82 15.04 -18.67
N ASP A 277 -2.22 13.89 -19.00
CA ASP A 277 -1.95 13.46 -20.39
C ASP A 277 -3.23 13.07 -21.15
N GLY A 278 -4.29 12.62 -20.45
CA GLY A 278 -5.59 12.28 -21.03
C GLY A 278 -6.50 13.48 -21.29
N MET A 279 -6.16 14.66 -20.80
CA MET A 279 -6.97 15.85 -20.99
C MET A 279 -6.88 16.39 -22.42
N ALA A 280 -7.89 17.12 -22.85
CA ALA A 280 -7.96 17.77 -24.15
C ALA A 280 -8.11 19.31 -24.02
N PRO A 281 -7.04 20.13 -24.16
CA PRO A 281 -5.65 19.74 -24.38
C PRO A 281 -4.99 19.13 -23.14
N PRO A 282 -3.89 18.35 -23.27
CA PRO A 282 -3.14 17.82 -22.15
C PRO A 282 -2.67 18.89 -21.16
N GLN A 283 -2.75 18.59 -19.86
CA GLN A 283 -2.39 19.49 -18.77
C GLN A 283 -1.36 18.84 -17.84
N TYR A 284 -0.10 19.20 -18.01
CA TYR A 284 0.99 18.65 -17.23
C TYR A 284 1.31 19.51 -16.00
N LEU A 285 1.84 18.87 -14.96
CA LEU A 285 2.32 19.52 -13.75
C LEU A 285 3.57 20.37 -14.03
N LYS A 286 3.71 21.43 -13.26
CA LYS A 286 4.84 22.36 -13.31
C LYS A 286 5.28 22.74 -11.89
N PRO A 287 6.49 23.24 -11.70
CA PRO A 287 6.95 23.75 -10.41
C PRO A 287 5.97 24.77 -9.81
N GLY A 288 5.65 24.58 -8.53
CA GLY A 288 4.66 25.33 -7.78
C GLY A 288 3.27 24.69 -7.70
N ASP A 289 2.97 23.70 -8.54
CA ASP A 289 1.69 22.96 -8.42
C ASP A 289 1.68 22.09 -7.17
N ILE A 290 0.47 21.96 -6.59
CA ILE A 290 0.19 21.13 -5.44
C ILE A 290 -0.67 19.96 -5.89
N VAL A 291 -0.20 18.76 -5.63
CA VAL A 291 -0.93 17.51 -5.87
C VAL A 291 -1.39 16.95 -4.55
N ARG A 292 -2.68 16.61 -4.45
CA ARG A 292 -3.24 15.79 -3.36
C ARG A 292 -3.83 14.54 -3.98
N ILE A 293 -3.59 13.41 -3.35
CA ILE A 293 -4.14 12.11 -3.76
C ILE A 293 -4.61 11.32 -2.56
N GLY A 294 -5.52 10.38 -2.79
CA GLY A 294 -5.97 9.48 -1.73
C GLY A 294 -6.69 8.24 -2.26
N VAL A 295 -6.74 7.22 -1.41
CA VAL A 295 -7.43 5.95 -1.68
C VAL A 295 -8.23 5.54 -0.46
N GLY A 296 -9.56 5.60 -0.53
CA GLY A 296 -10.46 5.21 0.55
C GLY A 296 -10.02 5.75 1.91
N ASP A 297 -10.01 4.88 2.90
CA ASP A 297 -9.57 5.19 4.27
C ASP A 297 -8.08 4.89 4.52
N LEU A 298 -7.30 4.63 3.45
CA LEU A 298 -5.86 4.37 3.55
C LEU A 298 -5.04 5.63 3.86
N GLY A 299 -5.67 6.81 3.74
CA GLY A 299 -5.05 8.10 3.96
C GLY A 299 -4.91 8.93 2.69
N GLU A 300 -4.26 10.07 2.83
CA GLU A 300 -3.99 10.99 1.72
C GLU A 300 -2.54 11.44 1.70
N GLN A 301 -2.08 11.85 0.54
CA GLN A 301 -0.76 12.43 0.32
C GLN A 301 -0.91 13.86 -0.19
N ARG A 302 0.16 14.65 -0.01
CA ARG A 302 0.23 16.01 -0.54
C ARG A 302 1.67 16.35 -0.91
N GLN A 303 1.93 16.56 -2.19
CA GLN A 303 3.24 16.95 -2.70
C GLN A 303 3.20 18.35 -3.31
N THR A 304 4.33 19.07 -3.25
CA THR A 304 4.57 20.25 -4.07
C THR A 304 5.53 19.85 -5.20
N ILE A 305 5.23 20.27 -6.41
CA ILE A 305 6.15 20.08 -7.54
C ILE A 305 7.24 21.16 -7.45
N VAL A 306 8.50 20.74 -7.49
CA VAL A 306 9.65 21.64 -7.44
C VAL A 306 10.51 21.52 -8.72
N ALA A 307 11.22 22.59 -9.01
CA ALA A 307 12.17 22.61 -10.12
C ALA A 307 13.39 21.72 -9.83
N PRO A 308 14.06 21.15 -10.84
CA PRO A 308 15.33 20.46 -10.62
C PRO A 308 16.41 21.44 -10.14
N GLU A 309 17.29 20.93 -9.25
CA GLU A 309 18.49 21.67 -8.84
C GLU A 309 19.49 21.92 -9.96
#